data_f94139403e9330365903c9f48ae16951
#
_entry.id   f94139403e9330365903c9f48ae16951
#
_cell.length_a   1.000
_cell.length_b   1.000
_cell.length_c   1.000
_cell.angle_alpha   90.00
_cell.angle_beta   90.00
_cell.angle_gamma   90.00
#
_symmetry.space_group_name_H-M   'P 1'
#
loop_
_entity.id
_entity.type
_entity.pdbx_description
1 polymer ?
#
loop_
_entity_poly.entity_id
_entity_poly.type
_entity_poly.pdbx_seq_one_letter_code
_entity_poly.pdbx_strand_id
1 'polypeptide(L)'
;KHFRSALGQMVNFLGTLQNEWAGAQAFSSFDTYLAPFVRIDKLSYGEVFQGIQEFIYNLNVPSRWGTQTPFTNLTLDWSCPEDLRTQTPLIGGKHVDFTYGDLQSEMDIINKAFIEVMSAGDRAGRAFTFPIPTYNITKDFDWDHPNCDALFEMTAKYGLPYFQNFLNSDLQPNMVRSMCCRLQLDLRELLKRGNGLFGSAEQTGSIGVVTLNLARLGFKHKDNYEALITDLDNLVGLAVKSLEVKRKVITRLIDGGLFPYTRRYLGTLRNHFSTVGVNGMNECIRNFSDGVIDITSKDGVELATRIMNHMRERIIQAQQDTGHLYNLEATPAEGATYRFAREDQKRFEGILQAGSPEAPYYTNSTQLPVGYQGDLFDIMGHQEHLQRLYTGGTVLHLYVGERIPDAGSCKRLIQKSLGQFRLPYITVTPTFSVCPKHGYLAGEHLYCPTCDNTEITRRRADMMEADPEAALPELIELPAESRSACEVWTRVMGYYRPVSQFNAGKKSEYRERNAFDAQELVRTIV
;
A
#
# COMPACT_ATOMS: atom_id res chain seq x y z
N LYS A 1 30.13 5.70 4.72
CA LYS A 1 30.59 7.01 4.25
C LYS A 1 30.24 7.28 2.79
N HIS A 2 29.91 6.27 2.00
CA HIS A 2 29.69 6.35 0.57
C HIS A 2 28.29 5.88 0.20
N PHE A 3 27.73 6.44 -0.88
CA PHE A 3 26.35 6.19 -1.33
C PHE A 3 26.04 4.69 -1.51
N ARG A 4 26.84 3.97 -2.30
CA ARG A 4 26.64 2.51 -2.52
C ARG A 4 26.81 1.69 -1.22
N SER A 5 27.70 2.12 -0.33
CA SER A 5 27.86 1.47 0.98
C SER A 5 26.65 1.69 1.87
N ALA A 6 26.04 2.89 1.85
CA ALA A 6 24.82 3.17 2.59
C ALA A 6 23.66 2.30 2.09
N LEU A 7 23.44 2.25 0.77
CA LEU A 7 22.43 1.39 0.16
C LEU A 7 22.63 -0.10 0.49
N GLY A 8 23.87 -0.59 0.41
CA GLY A 8 24.21 -1.97 0.78
C GLY A 8 23.95 -2.27 2.27
N GLN A 9 24.22 -1.30 3.16
CA GLN A 9 23.89 -1.43 4.59
C GLN A 9 22.38 -1.45 4.82
N MET A 10 21.61 -0.65 4.10
CA MET A 10 20.14 -0.67 4.17
C MET A 10 19.59 -2.04 3.76
N VAL A 11 20.06 -2.63 2.67
CA VAL A 11 19.67 -3.98 2.25
C VAL A 11 20.01 -5.02 3.34
N ASN A 12 21.22 -4.96 3.89
CA ASN A 12 21.64 -5.89 4.96
C ASN A 12 20.81 -5.71 6.23
N PHE A 13 20.48 -4.47 6.59
CA PHE A 13 19.64 -4.15 7.74
C PHE A 13 18.24 -4.74 7.58
N LEU A 14 17.58 -4.47 6.46
CA LEU A 14 16.25 -5.00 6.15
C LEU A 14 16.26 -6.53 6.15
N GLY A 15 17.22 -7.15 5.45
CA GLY A 15 17.32 -8.60 5.36
C GLY A 15 17.58 -9.27 6.72
N THR A 16 18.31 -8.62 7.61
CA THR A 16 18.58 -9.16 8.95
C THR A 16 17.38 -8.94 9.87
N LEU A 17 16.81 -7.73 9.84
CA LEU A 17 15.72 -7.35 10.74
C LEU A 17 14.45 -8.15 10.49
N GLN A 18 14.19 -8.61 9.26
CA GLN A 18 13.04 -9.50 8.96
C GLN A 18 13.06 -10.83 9.74
N ASN A 19 14.20 -11.25 10.28
CA ASN A 19 14.28 -12.42 11.15
C ASN A 19 13.79 -12.13 12.59
N GLU A 20 13.74 -10.85 12.97
CA GLU A 20 13.26 -10.41 14.29
C GLU A 20 11.84 -9.83 14.21
N TRP A 21 11.45 -9.27 13.07
CA TRP A 21 10.15 -8.63 12.82
C TRP A 21 9.46 -9.25 11.62
N ALA A 22 8.27 -9.77 11.85
CA ALA A 22 7.39 -10.24 10.77
C ALA A 22 6.55 -9.08 10.25
N GLY A 23 6.69 -8.71 9.01
CA GLY A 23 5.93 -7.65 8.38
C GLY A 23 6.80 -6.59 7.73
N ALA A 24 6.19 -5.44 7.45
CA ALA A 24 6.85 -4.38 6.71
C ALA A 24 7.91 -3.65 7.53
N GLN A 25 8.95 -3.22 6.84
CA GLN A 25 9.98 -2.32 7.33
C GLN A 25 10.04 -1.10 6.41
N ALA A 26 10.33 0.08 6.96
CA ALA A 26 10.32 1.30 6.18
C ALA A 26 11.55 2.16 6.43
N PHE A 27 12.01 2.81 5.37
CA PHE A 27 12.88 3.97 5.46
C PHE A 27 12.10 5.20 5.04
N SER A 28 12.03 6.18 5.94
CA SER A 28 11.42 7.48 5.65
C SER A 28 12.46 8.44 5.11
N SER A 29 12.01 9.44 4.31
CA SER A 29 12.88 10.50 3.78
C SER A 29 14.09 9.94 3.02
N PHE A 30 13.86 8.92 2.19
CA PHE A 30 14.91 8.16 1.51
C PHE A 30 15.77 9.05 0.61
N ASP A 31 15.15 9.91 -0.18
CA ASP A 31 15.84 10.88 -1.04
C ASP A 31 16.59 11.94 -0.23
N THR A 32 15.97 12.50 0.82
CA THR A 32 16.58 13.50 1.69
C THR A 32 17.82 12.98 2.42
N TYR A 33 17.72 11.81 3.08
CA TYR A 33 18.83 11.26 3.86
C TYR A 33 19.96 10.68 3.00
N LEU A 34 19.71 10.34 1.75
CA LEU A 34 20.76 9.86 0.83
C LEU A 34 21.43 10.96 0.02
N ALA A 35 20.81 12.12 -0.14
CA ALA A 35 21.34 13.25 -0.89
C ALA A 35 22.76 13.70 -0.44
N PRO A 36 23.10 13.75 0.87
CA PRO A 36 24.45 14.10 1.30
C PRO A 36 25.55 13.22 0.73
N PHE A 37 25.29 11.93 0.53
CA PHE A 37 26.26 10.99 -0.04
C PHE A 37 26.53 11.25 -1.51
N VAL A 38 25.49 11.66 -2.26
CA VAL A 38 25.62 12.04 -3.68
C VAL A 38 26.55 13.26 -3.81
N ARG A 39 26.37 14.28 -2.96
CA ARG A 39 27.21 15.48 -2.94
C ARG A 39 28.65 15.18 -2.55
N ILE A 40 28.86 14.45 -1.47
CA ILE A 40 30.21 14.15 -0.94
C ILE A 40 31.02 13.30 -1.90
N ASP A 41 30.38 12.27 -2.46
CA ASP A 41 31.02 11.37 -3.41
C ASP A 41 31.11 11.98 -4.83
N LYS A 42 30.49 13.17 -5.07
CA LYS A 42 30.41 13.87 -6.35
C LYS A 42 29.91 12.98 -7.48
N LEU A 43 28.85 12.21 -7.19
CA LEU A 43 28.35 11.18 -8.08
C LEU A 43 27.67 11.78 -9.31
N SER A 44 27.97 11.22 -10.46
CA SER A 44 27.21 11.43 -11.69
C SER A 44 25.84 10.73 -11.62
N TYR A 45 24.91 11.16 -12.47
CA TYR A 45 23.60 10.50 -12.60
C TYR A 45 23.73 9.00 -12.84
N GLY A 46 24.64 8.56 -13.73
CA GLY A 46 24.83 7.14 -14.03
C GLY A 46 25.28 6.31 -12.82
N GLU A 47 26.11 6.87 -11.94
CA GLU A 47 26.56 6.20 -10.71
C GLU A 47 25.42 6.10 -9.68
N VAL A 48 24.58 7.15 -9.56
CA VAL A 48 23.38 7.12 -8.70
C VAL A 48 22.37 6.11 -9.24
N PHE A 49 22.10 6.15 -10.56
CA PHE A 49 21.20 5.19 -11.22
C PHE A 49 21.64 3.74 -10.97
N GLN A 50 22.91 3.43 -11.18
CA GLN A 50 23.46 2.09 -10.93
C GLN A 50 23.32 1.68 -9.47
N GLY A 51 23.60 2.60 -8.52
CA GLY A 51 23.43 2.33 -7.10
C GLY A 51 21.98 2.03 -6.71
N ILE A 52 21.03 2.80 -7.22
CA ILE A 52 19.59 2.58 -7.01
C ILE A 52 19.13 1.27 -7.66
N GLN A 53 19.60 0.95 -8.86
CA GLN A 53 19.28 -0.30 -9.53
C GLN A 53 19.76 -1.53 -8.72
N GLU A 54 20.99 -1.48 -8.22
CA GLU A 54 21.54 -2.53 -7.34
C GLU A 54 20.72 -2.68 -6.05
N PHE A 55 20.31 -1.56 -5.44
CA PHE A 55 19.49 -1.56 -4.24
C PHE A 55 18.14 -2.23 -4.48
N ILE A 56 17.41 -1.81 -5.52
CA ILE A 56 16.09 -2.37 -5.88
C ILE A 56 16.22 -3.84 -6.24
N TYR A 57 17.23 -4.23 -7.01
CA TYR A 57 17.49 -5.63 -7.35
C TYR A 57 17.67 -6.49 -6.09
N ASN A 58 18.50 -6.05 -5.16
CA ASN A 58 18.77 -6.78 -3.93
C ASN A 58 17.56 -6.90 -3.00
N LEU A 59 16.59 -5.98 -3.10
CA LEU A 59 15.30 -6.08 -2.38
C LEU A 59 14.33 -7.07 -3.01
N ASN A 60 14.52 -7.47 -4.28
CA ASN A 60 13.60 -8.34 -5.01
C ASN A 60 14.14 -9.76 -5.25
N VAL A 61 15.38 -10.03 -4.89
CA VAL A 61 15.99 -11.35 -5.03
C VAL A 61 15.92 -12.07 -3.69
N PRO A 62 15.31 -13.27 -3.61
CA PRO A 62 15.43 -14.14 -2.46
C PRO A 62 16.90 -14.45 -2.23
N SER A 63 17.46 -14.01 -1.13
CA SER A 63 18.88 -14.10 -0.90
C SER A 63 19.21 -15.04 0.25
N ARG A 64 20.44 -14.95 0.74
CA ARG A 64 20.97 -15.68 1.90
C ARG A 64 20.13 -15.58 3.19
N TRP A 65 19.12 -14.68 3.25
CA TRP A 65 18.25 -14.53 4.42
C TRP A 65 17.05 -15.48 4.44
N GLY A 66 16.89 -16.31 3.43
CA GLY A 66 15.82 -17.29 3.34
C GLY A 66 15.00 -17.15 2.06
N THR A 67 13.74 -17.59 2.10
CA THR A 67 12.86 -17.69 0.92
C THR A 67 12.05 -16.42 0.64
N GLN A 68 12.05 -15.44 1.56
CA GLN A 68 11.27 -14.19 1.41
C GLN A 68 12.19 -13.01 1.14
N THR A 69 11.75 -12.14 0.25
CA THR A 69 12.30 -10.80 0.10
C THR A 69 11.79 -9.90 1.24
N PRO A 70 12.60 -8.93 1.73
CA PRO A 70 12.15 -8.03 2.79
C PRO A 70 10.96 -7.18 2.31
N PHE A 71 9.85 -7.23 3.03
CA PHE A 71 8.71 -6.36 2.77
C PHE A 71 9.10 -4.92 3.12
N THR A 72 9.39 -4.13 2.10
CA THR A 72 10.02 -2.82 2.26
C THR A 72 9.13 -1.71 1.73
N ASN A 73 8.97 -0.65 2.53
CA ASN A 73 8.40 0.63 2.09
C ASN A 73 9.49 1.72 2.09
N LEU A 74 9.44 2.62 1.13
CA LEU A 74 10.26 3.83 1.09
C LEU A 74 9.36 5.06 1.01
N THR A 75 9.60 6.04 1.86
CA THR A 75 8.97 7.36 1.73
C THR A 75 9.97 8.32 1.11
N LEU A 76 9.53 9.03 0.08
CA LEU A 76 10.27 10.06 -0.64
C LEU A 76 9.59 11.41 -0.38
N ASP A 77 10.40 12.40 -0.05
CA ASP A 77 9.91 13.72 0.35
C ASP A 77 9.68 14.64 -0.85
N TRP A 78 10.39 14.45 -1.96
CA TRP A 78 10.41 15.30 -3.16
C TRP A 78 11.05 16.67 -2.91
N SER A 79 10.56 17.41 -1.92
CA SER A 79 11.15 18.65 -1.42
C SER A 79 11.69 18.42 0.00
N CYS A 80 12.80 19.05 0.34
CA CYS A 80 13.41 18.86 1.66
C CYS A 80 12.43 19.26 2.79
N PRO A 81 12.11 18.35 3.74
CA PRO A 81 11.21 18.65 4.85
C PRO A 81 11.68 19.84 5.68
N GLU A 82 10.74 20.65 6.16
CA GLU A 82 11.03 21.86 6.91
C GLU A 82 11.86 21.60 8.18
N ASP A 83 11.56 20.53 8.88
CA ASP A 83 12.26 20.10 10.10
C ASP A 83 13.70 19.62 9.84
N LEU A 84 14.02 19.20 8.63
CA LEU A 84 15.38 18.81 8.21
C LEU A 84 16.14 19.94 7.52
N ARG A 85 15.45 20.94 6.98
CA ARG A 85 16.01 21.96 6.08
C ARG A 85 17.24 22.67 6.64
N THR A 86 17.28 22.95 7.93
CA THR A 86 18.39 23.65 8.61
C THR A 86 19.35 22.69 9.34
N GLN A 87 19.07 21.37 9.30
CA GLN A 87 19.91 20.41 9.97
C GLN A 87 21.14 20.07 9.12
N THR A 88 22.27 19.90 9.79
CA THR A 88 23.55 19.51 9.16
C THR A 88 23.66 17.99 9.14
N PRO A 89 23.86 17.36 7.97
CA PRO A 89 24.07 15.92 7.87
C PRO A 89 25.27 15.42 8.67
N LEU A 90 25.15 14.23 9.27
CA LEU A 90 26.22 13.54 9.97
C LEU A 90 26.75 12.37 9.12
N ILE A 91 27.92 12.53 8.50
CA ILE A 91 28.49 11.53 7.61
C ILE A 91 29.78 10.97 8.18
N GLY A 92 29.76 9.67 8.46
CA GLY A 92 30.91 8.97 9.03
C GLY A 92 31.34 9.51 10.40
N GLY A 93 30.39 10.00 11.21
CA GLY A 93 30.61 10.57 12.53
C GLY A 93 31.08 12.02 12.55
N LYS A 94 31.02 12.72 11.41
CA LYS A 94 31.37 14.14 11.30
C LYS A 94 30.24 14.94 10.65
N HIS A 95 29.95 16.11 11.19
CA HIS A 95 29.09 17.08 10.52
C HIS A 95 29.79 17.61 9.27
N VAL A 96 29.00 17.80 8.21
CA VAL A 96 29.46 18.45 6.98
C VAL A 96 29.20 19.96 7.04
N ASP A 97 29.66 20.71 6.06
CA ASP A 97 29.57 22.17 5.98
C ASP A 97 28.33 22.69 5.23
N PHE A 98 27.34 21.83 5.00
CA PHE A 98 26.07 22.15 4.35
C PHE A 98 24.90 21.53 5.11
N THR A 99 23.69 22.00 4.83
CA THR A 99 22.44 21.50 5.43
C THR A 99 21.68 20.57 4.46
N TYR A 100 20.65 19.87 4.95
CA TYR A 100 19.77 19.11 4.06
C TYR A 100 19.03 20.01 3.07
N GLY A 101 18.71 21.24 3.45
CA GLY A 101 18.06 22.22 2.57
C GLY A 101 18.88 22.62 1.34
N ASP A 102 20.21 22.44 1.39
CA ASP A 102 21.11 22.75 0.28
C ASP A 102 21.20 21.64 -0.77
N LEU A 103 20.45 20.52 -0.60
CA LEU A 103 20.65 19.27 -1.33
C LEU A 103 19.52 18.94 -2.33
N GLN A 104 18.70 19.91 -2.72
CA GLN A 104 17.56 19.64 -3.60
C GLN A 104 18.00 19.01 -4.93
N SER A 105 19.09 19.46 -5.53
CA SER A 105 19.59 18.89 -6.79
C SER A 105 20.02 17.43 -6.67
N GLU A 106 20.55 17.03 -5.52
CA GLU A 106 20.92 15.65 -5.25
C GLU A 106 19.67 14.78 -4.99
N MET A 107 18.66 15.33 -4.32
CA MET A 107 17.34 14.67 -4.16
C MET A 107 16.68 14.44 -5.53
N ASP A 108 16.74 15.43 -6.44
CA ASP A 108 16.18 15.34 -7.79
C ASP A 108 16.85 14.22 -8.60
N ILE A 109 18.17 14.07 -8.48
CA ILE A 109 18.94 13.00 -9.13
C ILE A 109 18.51 11.61 -8.59
N ILE A 110 18.34 11.49 -7.26
CA ILE A 110 17.89 10.25 -6.63
C ILE A 110 16.48 9.90 -7.07
N ASN A 111 15.56 10.87 -7.04
CA ASN A 111 14.17 10.68 -7.46
C ASN A 111 14.09 10.25 -8.93
N LYS A 112 14.83 10.94 -9.82
CA LYS A 112 14.91 10.57 -11.24
C LYS A 112 15.38 9.13 -11.43
N ALA A 113 16.49 8.76 -10.81
CA ALA A 113 17.04 7.41 -10.90
C ALA A 113 16.07 6.35 -10.36
N PHE A 114 15.44 6.63 -9.22
CA PHE A 114 14.45 5.73 -8.62
C PHE A 114 13.24 5.51 -9.53
N ILE A 115 12.66 6.60 -10.05
CA ILE A 115 11.51 6.54 -10.95
C ILE A 115 11.84 5.76 -12.22
N GLU A 116 12.99 6.01 -12.83
CA GLU A 116 13.39 5.32 -14.08
C GLU A 116 13.61 3.83 -13.86
N VAL A 117 14.28 3.41 -12.76
CA VAL A 117 14.48 2.00 -12.45
C VAL A 117 13.15 1.29 -12.18
N MET A 118 12.27 1.90 -11.38
CA MET A 118 10.96 1.32 -11.07
C MET A 118 10.04 1.26 -12.30
N SER A 119 10.11 2.25 -13.20
CA SER A 119 9.33 2.29 -14.45
C SER A 119 9.80 1.28 -15.49
N ALA A 120 11.09 0.96 -15.50
CA ALA A 120 11.65 -0.06 -16.39
C ALA A 120 11.16 -1.47 -16.00
N GLY A 121 10.99 -1.73 -14.71
CA GLY A 121 10.69 -3.06 -14.20
C GLY A 121 11.86 -4.04 -14.35
N ASP A 122 11.58 -5.33 -14.20
CA ASP A 122 12.57 -6.37 -14.44
C ASP A 122 12.77 -6.63 -15.95
N ARG A 123 13.72 -7.50 -16.31
CA ARG A 123 14.00 -7.86 -17.71
C ARG A 123 12.79 -8.46 -18.45
N ALA A 124 11.82 -9.01 -17.74
CA ALA A 124 10.60 -9.59 -18.32
C ALA A 124 9.44 -8.57 -18.37
N GLY A 125 9.67 -7.30 -17.98
CA GLY A 125 8.64 -6.26 -17.94
C GLY A 125 7.70 -6.36 -16.74
N ARG A 126 8.08 -7.10 -15.67
CA ARG A 126 7.33 -7.16 -14.43
C ARG A 126 7.66 -5.95 -13.58
N ALA A 127 6.64 -5.38 -12.93
CA ALA A 127 6.86 -4.39 -11.90
C ALA A 127 7.64 -5.00 -10.72
N PHE A 128 8.57 -4.24 -10.13
CA PHE A 128 9.20 -4.65 -8.88
C PHE A 128 8.18 -4.66 -7.75
N THR A 129 8.14 -5.76 -6.99
CA THR A 129 7.24 -5.88 -5.84
C THR A 129 7.67 -4.96 -4.71
N PHE A 130 8.97 -4.82 -4.50
CA PHE A 130 9.59 -3.96 -3.48
C PHE A 130 10.70 -3.10 -4.08
N PRO A 131 10.95 -1.93 -3.48
CA PRO A 131 10.22 -1.30 -2.37
C PRO A 131 8.84 -0.79 -2.81
N ILE A 132 7.90 -0.68 -1.85
CA ILE A 132 6.65 0.05 -2.07
C ILE A 132 6.96 1.54 -1.89
N PRO A 133 6.89 2.37 -2.94
CA PRO A 133 7.19 3.79 -2.81
C PRO A 133 5.98 4.58 -2.32
N THR A 134 6.24 5.57 -1.48
CA THR A 134 5.27 6.57 -1.03
C THR A 134 5.87 7.95 -1.26
N TYR A 135 5.17 8.84 -1.96
CA TYR A 135 5.53 10.25 -2.07
C TYR A 135 4.70 11.10 -1.11
N ASN A 136 5.39 11.93 -0.36
CA ASN A 136 4.77 12.95 0.48
C ASN A 136 4.34 14.12 -0.40
N ILE A 137 3.03 14.34 -0.55
CA ILE A 137 2.51 15.46 -1.31
C ILE A 137 2.22 16.61 -0.35
N THR A 138 3.17 17.50 -0.25
CA THR A 138 3.17 18.67 0.64
C THR A 138 2.77 19.94 -0.11
N LYS A 139 2.55 21.03 0.60
CA LYS A 139 2.16 22.31 -0.01
C LYS A 139 3.22 22.91 -0.93
N ASP A 140 4.48 22.54 -0.71
CA ASP A 140 5.65 22.93 -1.51
C ASP A 140 6.06 21.87 -2.53
N PHE A 141 5.20 20.87 -2.81
CA PHE A 141 5.42 19.90 -3.87
C PHE A 141 5.40 20.63 -5.23
N ASP A 142 6.53 20.60 -5.92
CA ASP A 142 6.66 21.22 -7.25
C ASP A 142 6.04 20.34 -8.33
N TRP A 143 4.80 20.67 -8.70
CA TRP A 143 4.04 19.96 -9.74
C TRP A 143 4.58 20.15 -11.16
N ASP A 144 5.39 21.17 -11.37
CA ASP A 144 5.97 21.48 -12.68
C ASP A 144 7.44 21.07 -12.79
N HIS A 145 7.95 20.37 -11.77
CA HIS A 145 9.30 19.82 -11.79
C HIS A 145 9.49 18.84 -12.96
N PRO A 146 10.65 18.84 -13.65
CA PRO A 146 10.91 17.97 -14.81
C PRO A 146 10.72 16.45 -14.55
N ASN A 147 10.94 16.00 -13.30
CA ASN A 147 10.73 14.60 -12.92
C ASN A 147 9.24 14.23 -12.77
N CYS A 148 8.31 15.20 -12.75
CA CYS A 148 6.88 14.92 -12.58
C CYS A 148 6.31 14.09 -13.72
N ASP A 149 6.68 14.37 -14.96
CA ASP A 149 6.18 13.60 -16.10
C ASP A 149 6.59 12.12 -15.98
N ALA A 150 7.82 11.84 -15.58
CA ALA A 150 8.28 10.48 -15.35
C ALA A 150 7.59 9.82 -14.15
N LEU A 151 7.34 10.56 -13.06
CA LEU A 151 6.62 10.07 -11.88
C LEU A 151 5.19 9.68 -12.24
N PHE A 152 4.47 10.54 -12.96
CA PHE A 152 3.07 10.27 -13.33
C PHE A 152 2.95 9.28 -14.50
N GLU A 153 3.97 9.14 -15.34
CA GLU A 153 4.07 8.05 -16.32
C GLU A 153 4.22 6.68 -15.61
N MET A 154 5.08 6.59 -14.60
CA MET A 154 5.22 5.40 -13.75
C MET A 154 3.91 5.08 -13.02
N THR A 155 3.21 6.11 -12.54
CA THR A 155 1.91 5.96 -11.89
C THR A 155 0.84 5.46 -12.86
N ALA A 156 0.77 6.05 -14.04
CA ALA A 156 -0.19 5.67 -15.09
C ALA A 156 0.02 4.22 -15.54
N LYS A 157 1.27 3.78 -15.67
CA LYS A 157 1.65 2.46 -16.17
C LYS A 157 1.46 1.36 -15.14
N TYR A 158 2.04 1.54 -13.95
CA TYR A 158 2.11 0.52 -12.92
C TYR A 158 1.30 0.85 -11.64
N GLY A 159 0.76 2.07 -11.55
CA GLY A 159 0.14 2.52 -10.31
C GLY A 159 1.11 2.72 -9.14
N LEU A 160 2.38 2.81 -9.40
CA LEU A 160 3.40 3.24 -8.45
C LEU A 160 3.52 4.76 -8.50
N PRO A 161 3.61 5.46 -7.40
CA PRO A 161 3.65 5.09 -5.98
C PRO A 161 2.28 5.18 -5.27
N TYR A 162 2.35 5.18 -3.92
CA TYR A 162 1.31 5.75 -3.06
C TYR A 162 1.54 7.25 -2.88
N PHE A 163 0.46 8.00 -2.67
CA PHE A 163 0.49 9.44 -2.42
C PHE A 163 -0.08 9.74 -1.04
N GLN A 164 0.78 10.28 -0.16
CA GLN A 164 0.39 10.73 1.17
C GLN A 164 -0.03 12.19 1.12
N ASN A 165 -1.23 12.49 1.61
CA ASN A 165 -1.84 13.80 1.47
C ASN A 165 -1.49 14.73 2.65
N PHE A 166 -0.71 15.76 2.37
CA PHE A 166 -0.45 16.88 3.27
C PHE A 166 -0.93 18.22 2.71
N LEU A 167 -1.60 18.22 1.55
CA LEU A 167 -2.19 19.43 0.96
C LEU A 167 -3.45 19.84 1.71
N ASN A 168 -4.37 18.89 1.85
CA ASN A 168 -5.68 19.06 2.46
C ASN A 168 -5.88 17.98 3.53
N SER A 169 -5.12 18.06 4.61
CA SER A 169 -5.10 17.05 5.66
C SER A 169 -4.94 17.70 7.04
N ASP A 170 -5.44 17.02 8.06
CA ASP A 170 -5.22 17.40 9.47
C ASP A 170 -3.81 17.02 9.96
N LEU A 171 -3.05 16.31 9.13
CA LEU A 171 -1.73 15.80 9.45
C LEU A 171 -0.63 16.72 8.93
N GLN A 172 0.46 16.83 9.67
CA GLN A 172 1.67 17.54 9.26
C GLN A 172 2.74 16.53 8.83
N PRO A 173 3.59 16.83 7.83
CA PRO A 173 4.63 15.92 7.36
C PRO A 173 5.56 15.38 8.45
N ASN A 174 5.86 16.21 9.46
CA ASN A 174 6.70 15.84 10.60
C ASN A 174 5.97 14.99 11.68
N MET A 175 4.64 14.84 11.58
CA MET A 175 3.82 14.12 12.56
C MET A 175 3.46 12.70 12.10
N VAL A 176 3.78 12.31 10.89
CA VAL A 176 3.36 11.04 10.30
C VAL A 176 4.53 10.36 9.61
N ARG A 177 4.70 9.07 9.86
CA ARG A 177 5.63 8.22 9.11
C ARG A 177 4.86 7.04 8.53
N SER A 178 5.02 6.85 7.22
CA SER A 178 4.48 5.68 6.54
C SER A 178 5.39 4.48 6.79
N MET A 179 4.82 3.38 7.28
CA MET A 179 5.58 2.15 7.56
C MET A 179 5.33 1.04 6.56
N CYS A 180 4.19 1.05 5.93
CA CYS A 180 3.83 0.10 4.88
C CYS A 180 2.70 0.71 4.04
N CYS A 181 2.11 -0.09 3.18
CA CYS A 181 1.05 0.35 2.28
C CYS A 181 -0.16 1.02 2.95
N ARG A 182 -0.27 1.02 4.29
CA ARG A 182 -1.39 1.65 5.02
C ARG A 182 -1.03 2.19 6.38
N LEU A 183 -0.10 1.55 7.08
CA LEU A 183 0.20 1.93 8.46
C LEU A 183 0.84 3.32 8.48
N GLN A 184 0.12 4.26 9.06
CA GLN A 184 0.57 5.60 9.36
C GLN A 184 0.68 5.73 10.89
N LEU A 185 1.77 6.28 11.34
CA LEU A 185 2.00 6.50 12.77
C LEU A 185 1.74 7.97 13.06
N ASP A 186 0.60 8.25 13.68
CA ASP A 186 0.28 9.58 14.19
C ASP A 186 1.06 9.85 15.47
N LEU A 187 2.00 10.74 15.38
CA LEU A 187 2.97 11.01 16.43
C LEU A 187 2.53 12.10 17.40
N ARG A 188 1.35 12.69 17.22
CA ARG A 188 0.86 13.74 18.13
C ARG A 188 0.89 13.32 19.59
N GLU A 189 0.61 12.05 19.87
CA GLU A 189 0.71 11.51 21.23
C GLU A 189 2.16 11.33 21.72
N LEU A 190 3.10 11.02 20.83
CA LEU A 190 4.52 10.99 21.15
C LEU A 190 5.07 12.38 21.48
N LEU A 191 4.68 13.38 20.71
CA LEU A 191 5.07 14.78 20.93
C LEU A 191 4.55 15.31 22.27
N LYS A 192 3.31 14.98 22.66
CA LYS A 192 2.75 15.34 23.97
C LYS A 192 3.51 14.74 25.15
N ARG A 193 4.17 13.60 24.97
CA ARG A 193 4.94 12.92 26.03
C ARG A 193 6.34 13.48 26.25
N GLY A 194 6.68 14.61 25.65
CA GLY A 194 7.96 15.31 25.86
C GLY A 194 9.17 14.65 25.20
N ASN A 195 8.98 13.71 24.28
CA ASN A 195 10.05 13.16 23.47
C ASN A 195 10.46 14.08 22.28
N GLY A 196 10.02 15.32 22.30
CA GLY A 196 10.10 16.30 21.22
C GLY A 196 11.41 17.08 21.11
N LEU A 197 12.50 16.68 21.76
CA LEU A 197 13.77 17.42 21.59
C LEU A 197 14.46 17.15 20.26
N PHE A 198 14.08 16.10 19.54
CA PHE A 198 14.61 15.74 18.23
C PHE A 198 13.51 15.21 17.30
N GLY A 199 12.40 15.90 17.18
CA GLY A 199 11.32 15.92 16.19
C GLY A 199 11.11 14.76 15.21
N SER A 200 11.99 13.76 15.15
CA SER A 200 11.89 12.64 14.24
C SER A 200 11.15 11.48 14.90
N ALA A 201 10.12 11.02 14.24
CA ALA A 201 9.40 9.81 14.56
C ALA A 201 10.17 8.54 14.21
N GLU A 202 11.45 8.64 14.21
CA GLU A 202 12.37 7.55 13.97
C GLU A 202 12.25 6.51 15.08
N GLN A 203 12.60 5.26 14.75
CA GLN A 203 12.58 4.14 15.71
C GLN A 203 11.19 3.84 16.28
N THR A 204 10.15 4.02 15.48
CA THR A 204 8.78 3.67 15.84
C THR A 204 8.27 2.51 14.99
N GLY A 205 7.19 1.87 15.40
CA GLY A 205 6.61 0.75 14.70
C GLY A 205 5.34 0.22 15.38
N SER A 206 4.91 -0.96 14.97
CA SER A 206 3.82 -1.69 15.63
C SER A 206 4.33 -3.01 16.17
N ILE A 207 4.01 -3.32 17.43
CA ILE A 207 4.34 -4.61 18.03
C ILE A 207 3.47 -5.74 17.52
N GLY A 208 2.34 -5.41 16.93
CA GLY A 208 1.39 -6.36 16.35
C GLY A 208 0.02 -5.76 16.14
N VAL A 209 -0.77 -6.46 15.35
CA VAL A 209 -2.13 -6.09 14.99
C VAL A 209 -3.09 -7.18 15.42
N VAL A 210 -4.19 -6.80 16.08
CA VAL A 210 -5.34 -7.67 16.32
C VAL A 210 -6.51 -7.13 15.52
N THR A 211 -6.93 -7.87 14.50
CA THR A 211 -8.03 -7.47 13.61
C THR A 211 -9.36 -8.03 14.11
N LEU A 212 -10.34 -7.15 14.28
CA LEU A 212 -11.68 -7.50 14.72
C LEU A 212 -12.56 -7.91 13.53
N ASN A 213 -13.32 -8.98 13.72
CA ASN A 213 -14.33 -9.45 12.76
C ASN A 213 -15.67 -8.77 13.07
N LEU A 214 -15.93 -7.64 12.44
CA LEU A 214 -17.16 -6.87 12.66
C LEU A 214 -18.39 -7.53 12.02
N ALA A 215 -18.23 -8.25 10.90
CA ALA A 215 -19.33 -8.94 10.23
C ALA A 215 -20.05 -9.93 11.18
N ARG A 216 -19.28 -10.70 11.94
CA ARG A 216 -19.82 -11.61 12.98
C ARG A 216 -20.55 -10.85 14.07
N LEU A 217 -20.04 -9.66 14.45
CA LEU A 217 -20.63 -8.85 15.50
C LEU A 217 -22.03 -8.36 15.06
N GLY A 218 -22.14 -7.84 13.81
CA GLY A 218 -23.43 -7.45 13.26
C GLY A 218 -24.43 -8.60 13.19
N PHE A 219 -24.00 -9.79 12.78
CA PHE A 219 -24.85 -10.98 12.73
C PHE A 219 -25.39 -11.39 14.11
N LYS A 220 -24.54 -11.35 15.14
CA LYS A 220 -24.94 -11.75 16.51
C LYS A 220 -25.93 -10.78 17.18
N HIS A 221 -25.94 -9.55 16.76
CA HIS A 221 -26.67 -8.47 17.45
C HIS A 221 -27.59 -7.70 16.48
N LYS A 222 -28.37 -8.45 15.65
CA LYS A 222 -29.35 -7.88 14.71
C LYS A 222 -30.25 -6.86 15.42
N ASP A 223 -30.35 -5.67 14.87
CA ASP A 223 -31.19 -4.53 15.32
C ASP A 223 -31.00 -4.12 16.80
N ASN A 224 -29.94 -4.60 17.45
CA ASN A 224 -29.65 -4.30 18.85
C ASN A 224 -28.28 -3.61 19.02
N TYR A 225 -28.26 -2.29 18.84
CA TYR A 225 -27.05 -1.49 18.89
C TYR A 225 -26.33 -1.57 20.27
N GLU A 226 -27.07 -1.53 21.39
CA GLU A 226 -26.49 -1.58 22.72
C GLU A 226 -25.77 -2.91 22.98
N ALA A 227 -26.36 -4.02 22.55
CA ALA A 227 -25.73 -5.33 22.65
C ALA A 227 -24.51 -5.43 21.72
N LEU A 228 -24.56 -4.85 20.51
CA LEU A 228 -23.44 -4.77 19.59
C LEU A 228 -22.26 -4.02 20.22
N ILE A 229 -22.50 -2.86 20.79
CA ILE A 229 -21.46 -2.04 21.44
C ILE A 229 -20.89 -2.73 22.66
N THR A 230 -21.71 -3.38 23.46
CA THR A 230 -21.26 -4.15 24.64
C THR A 230 -20.31 -5.29 24.25
N ASP A 231 -20.63 -6.05 23.18
CA ASP A 231 -19.77 -7.13 22.70
C ASP A 231 -18.52 -6.58 21.99
N LEU A 232 -18.62 -5.43 21.31
CA LEU A 232 -17.48 -4.72 20.73
C LEU A 232 -16.49 -4.29 21.82
N ASP A 233 -16.97 -3.76 22.97
CA ASP A 233 -16.13 -3.43 24.11
C ASP A 233 -15.37 -4.64 24.65
N ASN A 234 -16.04 -5.80 24.74
CA ASN A 234 -15.40 -7.05 25.13
C ASN A 234 -14.29 -7.45 24.15
N LEU A 235 -14.55 -7.33 22.82
CA LEU A 235 -13.56 -7.67 21.78
C LEU A 235 -12.37 -6.71 21.79
N VAL A 236 -12.59 -5.40 21.94
CA VAL A 236 -11.51 -4.42 22.06
C VAL A 236 -10.71 -4.68 23.34
N GLY A 237 -11.37 -4.94 24.46
CA GLY A 237 -10.72 -5.30 25.71
C GLY A 237 -9.85 -6.56 25.61
N LEU A 238 -10.32 -7.58 24.87
CA LEU A 238 -9.54 -8.80 24.58
C LEU A 238 -8.33 -8.50 23.68
N ALA A 239 -8.51 -7.67 22.64
CA ALA A 239 -7.42 -7.24 21.78
C ALA A 239 -6.34 -6.49 22.56
N VAL A 240 -6.73 -5.54 23.43
CA VAL A 240 -5.82 -4.80 24.30
C VAL A 240 -5.04 -5.76 25.20
N LYS A 241 -5.72 -6.68 25.90
CA LYS A 241 -5.07 -7.69 26.77
C LYS A 241 -4.07 -8.54 25.98
N SER A 242 -4.44 -8.99 24.79
CA SER A 242 -3.56 -9.79 23.93
C SER A 242 -2.31 -9.02 23.54
N LEU A 243 -2.45 -7.76 23.13
CA LEU A 243 -1.33 -6.89 22.73
C LEU A 243 -0.42 -6.55 23.91
N GLU A 244 -0.97 -6.34 25.12
CA GLU A 244 -0.17 -6.12 26.31
C GLU A 244 0.64 -7.36 26.72
N VAL A 245 0.05 -8.55 26.63
CA VAL A 245 0.79 -9.81 26.85
C VAL A 245 1.92 -9.95 25.85
N LYS A 246 1.64 -9.67 24.57
CA LYS A 246 2.65 -9.70 23.50
C LYS A 246 3.79 -8.71 23.77
N ARG A 247 3.46 -7.46 24.11
CA ARG A 247 4.43 -6.42 24.48
C ARG A 247 5.33 -6.88 25.62
N LYS A 248 4.74 -7.38 26.70
CA LYS A 248 5.47 -7.88 27.88
C LYS A 248 6.43 -9.02 27.52
N VAL A 249 5.97 -9.97 26.70
CA VAL A 249 6.81 -11.11 26.28
C VAL A 249 7.96 -10.63 25.42
N ILE A 250 7.69 -9.80 24.39
CA ILE A 250 8.73 -9.30 23.50
C ILE A 250 9.76 -8.45 24.25
N THR A 251 9.33 -7.56 25.16
CA THR A 251 10.24 -6.74 25.96
C THR A 251 11.18 -7.62 26.76
N ARG A 252 10.67 -8.66 27.46
CA ARG A 252 11.49 -9.61 28.20
C ARG A 252 12.52 -10.34 27.30
N LEU A 253 12.12 -10.69 26.08
CA LEU A 253 13.00 -11.36 25.13
C LEU A 253 14.09 -10.41 24.59
N ILE A 254 13.76 -9.14 24.36
CA ILE A 254 14.75 -8.10 23.98
C ILE A 254 15.77 -7.91 25.11
N ASP A 255 15.31 -7.79 26.36
CA ASP A 255 16.17 -7.63 27.54
C ASP A 255 17.08 -8.85 27.72
N GLY A 256 16.55 -10.04 27.46
CA GLY A 256 17.29 -11.30 27.46
C GLY A 256 18.26 -11.49 26.27
N GLY A 257 18.27 -10.57 25.30
CA GLY A 257 19.21 -10.58 24.16
C GLY A 257 18.78 -11.43 22.96
N LEU A 258 17.52 -11.91 22.93
CA LEU A 258 17.02 -12.73 21.81
C LEU A 258 16.87 -11.94 20.51
N PHE A 259 16.61 -10.65 20.59
CA PHE A 259 16.47 -9.74 19.44
C PHE A 259 17.63 -8.73 19.41
N PRO A 260 18.86 -9.15 18.99
CA PRO A 260 20.06 -8.32 19.11
C PRO A 260 20.01 -7.06 18.24
N TYR A 261 19.43 -7.11 17.05
CA TYR A 261 19.28 -5.94 16.17
C TYR A 261 18.24 -4.97 16.69
N THR A 262 17.08 -5.46 17.11
CA THR A 262 16.03 -4.64 17.76
C THR A 262 16.59 -3.94 18.99
N ARG A 263 17.32 -4.68 19.84
CA ARG A 263 17.97 -4.12 21.03
C ARG A 263 18.99 -3.03 20.68
N ARG A 264 19.80 -3.25 19.64
CA ARG A 264 20.83 -2.30 19.21
C ARG A 264 20.25 -1.02 18.59
N TYR A 265 19.25 -1.15 17.71
CA TYR A 265 18.78 -0.03 16.89
C TYR A 265 17.52 0.65 17.44
N LEU A 266 16.64 -0.08 18.10
CA LEU A 266 15.42 0.45 18.69
C LEU A 266 15.53 0.62 20.22
N GLY A 267 16.34 -0.18 20.88
CA GLY A 267 16.57 -0.15 22.33
C GLY A 267 15.35 -0.62 23.12
N THR A 268 14.22 0.06 22.97
CA THR A 268 12.97 -0.22 23.69
C THR A 268 11.77 -0.20 22.74
N LEU A 269 10.64 -0.76 23.20
CA LEU A 269 9.35 -0.68 22.48
C LEU A 269 8.49 0.52 22.93
N ARG A 270 9.07 1.50 23.60
CA ARG A 270 8.33 2.64 24.16
C ARG A 270 7.57 3.43 23.09
N ASN A 271 8.15 3.58 21.89
CA ASN A 271 7.59 4.31 20.75
C ASN A 271 6.82 3.42 19.79
N HIS A 272 6.54 2.15 20.17
CA HIS A 272 5.84 1.22 19.30
C HIS A 272 4.37 1.13 19.67
N PHE A 273 3.54 1.17 18.63
CA PHE A 273 2.09 1.07 18.77
C PHE A 273 1.62 -0.37 18.95
N SER A 274 0.55 -0.54 19.69
CA SER A 274 -0.31 -1.71 19.71
C SER A 274 -1.49 -1.42 18.80
N THR A 275 -1.69 -2.19 17.73
CA THR A 275 -2.65 -1.87 16.67
C THR A 275 -3.90 -2.72 16.79
N VAL A 276 -5.07 -2.07 16.80
CA VAL A 276 -6.37 -2.73 16.63
C VAL A 276 -6.84 -2.50 15.19
N GLY A 277 -7.16 -3.57 14.50
CA GLY A 277 -7.56 -3.53 13.10
C GLY A 277 -9.07 -3.75 12.92
N VAL A 278 -9.59 -3.22 11.81
CA VAL A 278 -11.02 -3.33 11.43
C VAL A 278 -11.15 -4.14 10.14
N ASN A 279 -12.14 -5.06 10.11
CA ASN A 279 -12.49 -5.80 8.90
C ASN A 279 -13.99 -6.10 8.85
N GLY A 280 -14.59 -6.00 7.66
CA GLY A 280 -15.98 -6.40 7.42
C GLY A 280 -17.03 -5.42 7.93
N MET A 281 -16.79 -4.11 7.85
CA MET A 281 -17.78 -3.12 8.27
C MET A 281 -19.04 -3.16 7.39
N ASN A 282 -18.90 -3.32 6.07
CA ASN A 282 -20.04 -3.47 5.17
C ASN A 282 -20.92 -4.65 5.56
N GLU A 283 -20.31 -5.81 5.79
CA GLU A 283 -21.04 -7.03 6.20
C GLU A 283 -21.55 -6.91 7.65
N CYS A 284 -20.90 -6.13 8.51
CA CYS A 284 -21.43 -5.81 9.84
C CYS A 284 -22.79 -5.10 9.72
N ILE A 285 -22.85 -4.05 8.91
CA ILE A 285 -24.06 -3.25 8.68
C ILE A 285 -25.15 -4.11 8.04
N ARG A 286 -24.82 -4.87 6.99
CA ARG A 286 -25.74 -5.77 6.32
C ARG A 286 -26.33 -6.83 7.25
N ASN A 287 -25.51 -7.48 8.04
CA ASN A 287 -25.95 -8.50 8.98
C ASN A 287 -26.74 -7.90 10.15
N PHE A 288 -26.35 -6.71 10.62
CA PHE A 288 -27.07 -5.99 11.69
C PHE A 288 -28.50 -5.65 11.28
N SER A 289 -28.70 -5.20 10.05
CA SER A 289 -29.99 -4.79 9.48
C SER A 289 -30.74 -5.89 8.72
N ASP A 290 -30.30 -7.12 8.80
CA ASP A 290 -30.84 -8.27 8.01
C ASP A 290 -30.87 -8.00 6.49
N GLY A 291 -29.88 -7.30 5.98
CA GLY A 291 -29.70 -6.99 4.56
C GLY A 291 -30.43 -5.73 4.06
N VAL A 292 -31.12 -5.00 4.94
CA VAL A 292 -31.91 -3.80 4.56
C VAL A 292 -31.02 -2.62 4.17
N ILE A 293 -29.94 -2.42 4.90
CA ILE A 293 -28.96 -1.35 4.62
C ILE A 293 -27.55 -1.93 4.48
N ASP A 294 -26.68 -1.18 3.83
CA ASP A 294 -25.25 -1.46 3.69
C ASP A 294 -24.44 -0.17 3.83
N ILE A 295 -23.11 -0.26 3.70
CA ILE A 295 -22.22 0.89 3.87
C ILE A 295 -22.39 1.96 2.78
N THR A 296 -23.06 1.68 1.67
CA THR A 296 -23.30 2.65 0.59
C THR A 296 -24.46 3.60 0.92
N SER A 297 -25.34 3.21 1.83
CA SER A 297 -26.49 4.00 2.26
C SER A 297 -26.11 5.03 3.33
N LYS A 298 -26.88 6.12 3.42
CA LYS A 298 -26.68 7.16 4.44
C LYS A 298 -26.73 6.58 5.86
N ASP A 299 -27.73 5.74 6.14
CA ASP A 299 -27.92 5.11 7.46
C ASP A 299 -26.77 4.13 7.75
N GLY A 300 -26.24 3.44 6.73
CA GLY A 300 -25.08 2.59 6.86
C GLY A 300 -23.81 3.36 7.19
N VAL A 301 -23.56 4.50 6.53
CA VAL A 301 -22.44 5.40 6.86
C VAL A 301 -22.57 5.93 8.28
N GLU A 302 -23.78 6.30 8.71
CA GLU A 302 -24.02 6.78 10.08
C GLU A 302 -23.71 5.69 11.12
N LEU A 303 -24.19 4.45 10.89
CA LEU A 303 -23.89 3.31 11.78
C LEU A 303 -22.39 3.00 11.81
N ALA A 304 -21.72 2.97 10.63
CA ALA A 304 -20.27 2.80 10.58
C ALA A 304 -19.53 3.87 11.38
N THR A 305 -19.95 5.14 11.23
CA THR A 305 -19.35 6.27 11.94
C THR A 305 -19.50 6.15 13.46
N ARG A 306 -20.69 5.75 13.93
CA ARG A 306 -20.93 5.51 15.36
C ARG A 306 -20.04 4.41 15.93
N ILE A 307 -19.94 3.27 15.22
CA ILE A 307 -19.07 2.15 15.63
C ILE A 307 -17.60 2.59 15.66
N MET A 308 -17.12 3.28 14.60
CA MET A 308 -15.75 3.73 14.52
C MET A 308 -15.39 4.76 15.60
N ASN A 309 -16.25 5.73 15.88
CA ASN A 309 -16.02 6.70 16.95
C ASN A 309 -15.95 6.02 18.32
N HIS A 310 -16.85 5.08 18.59
CA HIS A 310 -16.81 4.30 19.83
C HIS A 310 -15.48 3.52 19.96
N MET A 311 -15.02 2.86 18.89
CA MET A 311 -13.72 2.19 18.89
C MET A 311 -12.58 3.16 19.19
N ARG A 312 -12.59 4.36 18.61
CA ARG A 312 -11.58 5.40 18.88
C ARG A 312 -11.54 5.80 20.35
N GLU A 313 -12.70 6.00 20.97
CA GLU A 313 -12.81 6.31 22.40
C GLU A 313 -12.21 5.18 23.26
N ARG A 314 -12.51 3.91 22.91
CA ARG A 314 -11.93 2.74 23.61
C ARG A 314 -10.42 2.64 23.43
N ILE A 315 -9.89 2.99 22.26
CA ILE A 315 -8.44 3.04 21.99
C ILE A 315 -7.77 4.15 22.81
N ILE A 316 -8.38 5.32 22.93
CA ILE A 316 -7.89 6.42 23.77
C ILE A 316 -7.88 5.98 25.24
N GLN A 317 -8.95 5.32 25.72
CA GLN A 317 -9.01 4.79 27.08
C GLN A 317 -7.91 3.75 27.33
N ALA A 318 -7.67 2.83 26.36
CA ALA A 318 -6.61 1.85 26.48
C ALA A 318 -5.21 2.50 26.60
N GLN A 319 -4.96 3.60 25.89
CA GLN A 319 -3.72 4.37 26.03
C GLN A 319 -3.56 4.98 27.44
N GLN A 320 -4.65 5.50 27.99
CA GLN A 320 -4.65 6.08 29.34
C GLN A 320 -4.41 5.00 30.42
N ASP A 321 -5.09 3.86 30.31
CA ASP A 321 -5.04 2.78 31.30
C ASP A 321 -3.68 2.07 31.32
N THR A 322 -3.07 1.87 30.13
CA THR A 322 -1.83 1.09 29.99
C THR A 322 -0.57 1.96 29.98
N GLY A 323 -0.69 3.25 29.64
CA GLY A 323 0.44 4.12 29.39
C GLY A 323 1.18 3.82 28.06
N HIS A 324 0.71 2.87 27.24
CA HIS A 324 1.28 2.51 25.95
C HIS A 324 0.54 3.19 24.79
N LEU A 325 1.17 3.17 23.60
CA LEU A 325 0.59 3.73 22.39
C LEU A 325 -0.32 2.70 21.71
N TYR A 326 -1.50 3.14 21.33
CA TYR A 326 -2.47 2.36 20.57
C TYR A 326 -2.94 3.13 19.35
N ASN A 327 -3.28 2.42 18.28
CA ASN A 327 -3.93 3.00 17.12
C ASN A 327 -4.99 2.07 16.52
N LEU A 328 -5.85 2.66 15.68
CA LEU A 328 -6.92 1.99 14.95
C LEU A 328 -6.58 2.00 13.46
N GLU A 329 -6.47 0.83 12.85
CA GLU A 329 -6.01 0.67 11.47
C GLU A 329 -7.07 0.04 10.57
N ALA A 330 -7.14 0.51 9.33
CA ALA A 330 -7.79 -0.19 8.24
C ALA A 330 -6.91 -1.38 7.81
N THR A 331 -6.93 -2.45 8.59
CA THR A 331 -6.02 -3.58 8.39
C THR A 331 -6.14 -4.15 6.97
N PRO A 332 -5.04 -4.41 6.26
CA PRO A 332 -5.07 -5.08 4.95
C PRO A 332 -5.78 -6.44 4.98
N ALA A 333 -5.55 -7.22 6.04
CA ALA A 333 -6.24 -8.47 6.38
C ALA A 333 -6.41 -9.47 5.20
N GLU A 334 -5.44 -9.51 4.26
CA GLU A 334 -5.50 -10.30 3.02
C GLU A 334 -5.97 -11.74 3.23
N GLY A 335 -5.33 -12.46 4.15
CA GLY A 335 -5.72 -13.83 4.49
C GLY A 335 -6.85 -13.89 5.52
N ALA A 336 -6.97 -12.86 6.38
CA ALA A 336 -7.95 -12.87 7.47
C ALA A 336 -9.38 -12.65 6.96
N THR A 337 -9.60 -11.84 5.93
CA THR A 337 -10.92 -11.59 5.33
C THR A 337 -11.55 -12.90 4.86
N TYR A 338 -10.82 -13.72 4.11
CA TYR A 338 -11.24 -15.03 3.65
C TYR A 338 -11.44 -16.00 4.80
N ARG A 339 -10.47 -16.07 5.74
CA ARG A 339 -10.56 -16.97 6.89
C ARG A 339 -11.76 -16.65 7.78
N PHE A 340 -12.00 -15.37 8.07
CA PHE A 340 -13.16 -14.97 8.87
C PHE A 340 -14.47 -15.37 8.20
N ALA A 341 -14.64 -15.04 6.92
CA ALA A 341 -15.84 -15.38 6.17
C ALA A 341 -16.07 -16.89 6.13
N ARG A 342 -15.03 -17.66 5.83
CA ARG A 342 -15.11 -19.14 5.76
C ARG A 342 -15.43 -19.78 7.11
N GLU A 343 -14.85 -19.29 8.20
CA GLU A 343 -15.15 -19.82 9.54
C GLU A 343 -16.54 -19.41 10.01
N ASP A 344 -17.02 -18.24 9.63
CA ASP A 344 -18.37 -17.79 9.98
C ASP A 344 -19.43 -18.53 9.19
N GLN A 345 -19.21 -18.79 7.91
CA GLN A 345 -20.10 -19.61 7.08
C GLN A 345 -20.36 -21.00 7.68
N LYS A 346 -19.35 -21.61 8.30
CA LYS A 346 -19.49 -22.92 8.95
C LYS A 346 -20.30 -22.88 10.25
N ARG A 347 -20.31 -21.72 10.93
CA ARG A 347 -20.85 -21.58 12.29
C ARG A 347 -22.20 -20.90 12.36
N PHE A 348 -22.51 -20.09 11.36
CA PHE A 348 -23.68 -19.21 11.37
C PHE A 348 -24.43 -19.35 10.05
N GLU A 349 -25.54 -20.08 10.09
CA GLU A 349 -26.43 -20.20 8.94
C GLU A 349 -27.05 -18.83 8.61
N GLY A 350 -27.03 -18.45 7.34
CA GLY A 350 -27.61 -17.19 6.86
C GLY A 350 -26.77 -15.93 7.11
N ILE A 351 -25.51 -16.05 7.57
CA ILE A 351 -24.62 -14.90 7.67
C ILE A 351 -24.33 -14.32 6.29
N LEU A 352 -24.53 -13.02 6.13
CA LEU A 352 -24.30 -12.31 4.86
C LEU A 352 -22.80 -12.06 4.67
N GLN A 353 -22.31 -12.38 3.47
CA GLN A 353 -20.91 -12.30 3.06
C GLN A 353 -20.81 -11.72 1.65
N ALA A 354 -19.62 -11.39 1.22
CA ALA A 354 -19.25 -11.12 -0.16
C ALA A 354 -18.60 -12.37 -0.78
N GLY A 355 -18.51 -12.40 -2.11
CA GLY A 355 -17.95 -13.52 -2.86
C GLY A 355 -18.93 -14.66 -3.08
N SER A 356 -18.41 -15.79 -3.61
CA SER A 356 -19.18 -17.01 -3.79
C SER A 356 -19.16 -17.91 -2.54
N PRO A 357 -20.11 -18.85 -2.41
CA PRO A 357 -20.10 -19.82 -1.30
C PRO A 357 -18.80 -20.62 -1.18
N GLU A 358 -18.09 -20.87 -2.28
CA GLU A 358 -16.83 -21.61 -2.31
C GLU A 358 -15.63 -20.72 -1.94
N ALA A 359 -15.75 -19.42 -2.16
CA ALA A 359 -14.70 -18.45 -1.92
C ALA A 359 -15.24 -17.15 -1.29
N PRO A 360 -15.85 -17.25 -0.09
CA PRO A 360 -16.41 -16.08 0.59
C PRO A 360 -15.29 -15.17 1.11
N TYR A 361 -15.58 -13.88 1.23
CA TYR A 361 -14.71 -12.93 1.90
C TYR A 361 -15.53 -11.83 2.59
N TYR A 362 -14.89 -11.03 3.43
CA TYR A 362 -15.44 -9.80 3.97
C TYR A 362 -14.78 -8.60 3.33
N THR A 363 -15.57 -7.58 3.04
CA THR A 363 -15.08 -6.30 2.53
C THR A 363 -14.03 -5.72 3.47
N ASN A 364 -12.96 -5.21 2.91
CA ASN A 364 -11.84 -4.74 3.70
C ASN A 364 -12.20 -3.49 4.50
N SER A 365 -11.94 -3.52 5.79
CA SER A 365 -12.08 -2.37 6.71
C SER A 365 -13.45 -1.68 6.60
N THR A 366 -13.47 -0.38 6.28
CA THR A 366 -14.66 0.45 6.00
C THR A 366 -14.76 0.82 4.52
N GLN A 367 -14.09 0.06 3.64
CA GLN A 367 -14.14 0.30 2.20
C GLN A 367 -15.54 0.02 1.65
N LEU A 368 -15.85 0.68 0.53
CA LEU A 368 -16.99 0.28 -0.30
C LEU A 368 -16.80 -1.14 -0.84
N PRO A 369 -17.88 -1.90 -1.09
CA PRO A 369 -17.79 -3.14 -1.84
C PRO A 369 -17.06 -2.93 -3.17
N VAL A 370 -16.19 -3.85 -3.55
CA VAL A 370 -15.33 -3.69 -4.74
C VAL A 370 -16.12 -3.65 -6.06
N GLY A 371 -17.35 -4.14 -6.06
CA GLY A 371 -18.29 -4.06 -7.20
C GLY A 371 -19.17 -2.80 -7.20
N TYR A 372 -18.93 -1.84 -6.30
CA TYR A 372 -19.72 -0.61 -6.27
C TYR A 372 -19.57 0.21 -7.56
N GLN A 373 -20.68 0.68 -8.10
CA GLN A 373 -20.77 1.40 -9.39
C GLN A 373 -21.05 2.89 -9.18
N GLY A 374 -20.26 3.58 -8.39
CA GLY A 374 -20.29 5.04 -8.27
C GLY A 374 -19.24 5.69 -9.16
N ASP A 375 -19.41 7.00 -9.40
CA ASP A 375 -18.33 7.75 -10.02
C ASP A 375 -17.15 7.93 -9.03
N LEU A 376 -16.01 8.34 -9.57
CA LEU A 376 -14.78 8.48 -8.81
C LEU A 376 -14.90 9.46 -7.64
N PHE A 377 -15.56 10.61 -7.86
CA PHE A 377 -15.68 11.67 -6.86
C PHE A 377 -16.68 11.29 -5.78
N ASP A 378 -17.75 10.57 -6.12
CA ASP A 378 -18.71 10.00 -5.17
C ASP A 378 -18.01 9.00 -4.24
N ILE A 379 -17.17 8.10 -4.81
CA ILE A 379 -16.38 7.15 -4.03
C ILE A 379 -15.43 7.87 -3.08
N MET A 380 -14.71 8.90 -3.56
CA MET A 380 -13.80 9.69 -2.73
C MET A 380 -14.53 10.42 -1.61
N GLY A 381 -15.67 11.09 -1.94
CA GLY A 381 -16.49 11.79 -0.95
C GLY A 381 -17.05 10.87 0.12
N HIS A 382 -17.55 9.69 -0.28
CA HIS A 382 -18.02 8.67 0.65
C HIS A 382 -16.89 8.18 1.59
N GLN A 383 -15.71 7.88 1.03
CA GLN A 383 -14.61 7.29 1.78
C GLN A 383 -13.85 8.32 2.63
N GLU A 384 -13.84 9.60 2.25
CA GLU A 384 -13.16 10.66 2.99
C GLU A 384 -13.55 10.67 4.46
N HIS A 385 -14.84 10.66 4.75
CA HIS A 385 -15.35 10.72 6.11
C HIS A 385 -14.88 9.51 6.96
N LEU A 386 -15.04 8.30 6.44
CA LEU A 386 -14.72 7.07 7.15
C LEU A 386 -13.21 6.85 7.30
N GLN A 387 -12.42 7.18 6.27
CA GLN A 387 -10.98 6.97 6.32
C GLN A 387 -10.26 7.92 7.28
N ARG A 388 -10.79 9.11 7.53
CA ARG A 388 -10.27 10.04 8.54
C ARG A 388 -10.48 9.58 9.99
N LEU A 389 -11.31 8.58 10.22
CA LEU A 389 -11.53 8.01 11.56
C LEU A 389 -10.41 7.08 12.02
N TYR A 390 -9.57 6.60 11.11
CA TYR A 390 -8.41 5.79 11.46
C TYR A 390 -7.26 6.63 12.00
N THR A 391 -6.60 6.12 13.04
CA THR A 391 -5.40 6.72 13.64
C THR A 391 -4.14 5.93 13.34
N GLY A 392 -4.28 4.72 12.82
CA GLY A 392 -3.20 3.80 12.44
C GLY A 392 -3.02 3.62 10.93
N GLY A 393 -3.79 4.35 10.14
CA GLY A 393 -3.67 4.37 8.69
C GLY A 393 -4.78 3.65 7.93
N THR A 394 -4.91 4.08 6.70
CA THR A 394 -5.85 3.57 5.70
C THR A 394 -5.33 3.94 4.32
N VAL A 395 -5.92 3.40 3.26
CA VAL A 395 -5.65 3.80 1.88
C VAL A 395 -6.88 3.64 1.02
N LEU A 396 -7.09 4.56 0.10
CA LEU A 396 -8.06 4.40 -0.99
C LEU A 396 -7.33 3.91 -2.24
N HIS A 397 -7.75 2.75 -2.75
CA HIS A 397 -7.32 2.22 -4.04
C HIS A 397 -8.29 2.65 -5.13
N LEU A 398 -7.79 3.37 -6.13
CA LEU A 398 -8.53 3.67 -7.35
C LEU A 398 -8.23 2.58 -8.36
N TYR A 399 -9.12 1.60 -8.49
CA TYR A 399 -8.95 0.49 -9.43
C TYR A 399 -9.25 0.97 -10.85
N VAL A 400 -8.29 0.78 -11.75
CA VAL A 400 -8.42 1.14 -13.18
C VAL A 400 -8.22 -0.12 -14.02
N GLY A 401 -9.09 -0.36 -14.98
CA GLY A 401 -9.08 -1.57 -15.81
C GLY A 401 -7.79 -1.74 -16.61
N GLU A 402 -7.16 -0.63 -16.97
CA GLU A 402 -5.90 -0.61 -17.70
C GLU A 402 -5.06 0.62 -17.32
N ARG A 403 -3.95 0.84 -18.02
CA ARG A 403 -3.09 2.01 -17.87
C ARG A 403 -3.87 3.31 -18.15
N ILE A 404 -3.66 4.35 -17.34
CA ILE A 404 -4.12 5.71 -17.66
C ILE A 404 -3.39 6.20 -18.94
N PRO A 405 -4.09 6.83 -19.89
CA PRO A 405 -3.53 7.12 -21.22
C PRO A 405 -2.23 7.93 -21.21
N ASP A 406 -2.10 8.93 -20.34
CA ASP A 406 -0.94 9.80 -20.29
C ASP A 406 -0.61 10.31 -18.88
N ALA A 407 0.64 10.75 -18.69
CA ALA A 407 1.15 11.27 -17.43
C ALA A 407 0.41 12.53 -16.96
N GLY A 408 0.05 13.42 -17.88
CA GLY A 408 -0.65 14.66 -17.55
C GLY A 408 -2.05 14.42 -16.98
N SER A 409 -2.79 13.47 -17.55
CA SER A 409 -4.10 13.05 -17.02
C SER A 409 -3.97 12.40 -15.66
N CYS A 410 -2.96 11.56 -15.46
CA CYS A 410 -2.67 10.95 -14.16
C CYS A 410 -2.28 12.02 -13.11
N LYS A 411 -1.45 13.00 -13.48
CA LYS A 411 -1.07 14.14 -12.64
C LYS A 411 -2.30 14.92 -12.19
N ARG A 412 -3.18 15.30 -13.14
CA ARG A 412 -4.43 16.03 -12.82
C ARG A 412 -5.35 15.23 -11.90
N LEU A 413 -5.47 13.92 -12.11
CA LEU A 413 -6.25 13.04 -11.23
C LEU A 413 -5.76 13.14 -9.80
N ILE A 414 -4.46 12.91 -9.57
CA ILE A 414 -3.87 12.93 -8.23
C ILE A 414 -3.98 14.32 -7.60
N GLN A 415 -3.70 15.37 -8.38
CA GLN A 415 -3.75 16.76 -7.92
C GLN A 415 -5.16 17.16 -7.47
N LYS A 416 -6.19 16.85 -8.29
CA LYS A 416 -7.59 17.11 -7.93
C LYS A 416 -8.02 16.27 -6.72
N SER A 417 -7.69 14.99 -6.71
CA SER A 417 -8.06 14.09 -5.61
C SER A 417 -7.52 14.57 -4.27
N LEU A 418 -6.22 14.90 -4.20
CA LEU A 418 -5.58 15.34 -2.96
C LEU A 418 -5.96 16.79 -2.57
N GLY A 419 -6.26 17.64 -3.55
CA GLY A 419 -6.67 19.03 -3.30
C GLY A 419 -8.12 19.17 -2.85
N GLN A 420 -9.03 18.36 -3.37
CA GLN A 420 -10.45 18.43 -3.08
C GLN A 420 -10.89 17.58 -1.88
N PHE A 421 -10.27 16.42 -1.68
CA PHE A 421 -10.64 15.47 -0.64
C PHE A 421 -9.57 15.37 0.45
N ARG A 422 -10.03 15.22 1.68
CA ARG A 422 -9.17 15.04 2.86
C ARG A 422 -8.80 13.56 3.09
N LEU A 423 -8.77 12.79 2.01
CA LEU A 423 -8.29 11.41 2.02
C LEU A 423 -6.82 11.39 2.45
N PRO A 424 -6.44 10.66 3.50
CA PRO A 424 -5.06 10.72 4.00
C PRO A 424 -4.04 10.05 3.07
N TYR A 425 -4.48 9.04 2.28
CA TYR A 425 -3.57 8.21 1.49
C TYR A 425 -4.30 7.58 0.31
N ILE A 426 -3.81 7.79 -0.90
CA ILE A 426 -4.42 7.26 -2.12
C ILE A 426 -3.40 6.60 -3.04
N THR A 427 -3.87 5.74 -3.90
CA THR A 427 -3.08 5.18 -5.00
C THR A 427 -3.96 4.77 -6.16
N VAL A 428 -3.42 4.89 -7.37
CA VAL A 428 -4.01 4.31 -8.58
C VAL A 428 -3.61 2.84 -8.66
N THR A 429 -4.51 1.99 -9.09
CA THR A 429 -4.27 0.54 -9.17
C THR A 429 -4.72 0.01 -10.54
N PRO A 430 -3.89 0.14 -11.58
CA PRO A 430 -4.18 -0.45 -12.90
C PRO A 430 -4.03 -1.97 -12.85
N THR A 431 -4.76 -2.62 -13.78
CA THR A 431 -4.50 -4.01 -14.16
C THR A 431 -3.60 -4.03 -15.39
N PHE A 432 -2.63 -4.93 -15.42
CA PHE A 432 -1.75 -5.14 -16.57
C PHE A 432 -1.40 -6.61 -16.70
N SER A 433 -0.93 -6.99 -17.86
CA SER A 433 -0.50 -8.36 -18.14
C SER A 433 0.97 -8.40 -18.53
N VAL A 434 1.62 -9.54 -18.31
CA VAL A 434 3.02 -9.75 -18.67
C VAL A 434 3.13 -11.00 -19.54
N CYS A 435 3.51 -10.80 -20.80
CA CYS A 435 3.81 -11.87 -21.72
C CYS A 435 5.28 -12.32 -21.56
N PRO A 436 5.58 -13.64 -21.53
CA PRO A 436 6.97 -14.13 -21.43
C PRO A 436 7.89 -13.67 -22.56
N LYS A 437 7.33 -13.35 -23.75
CA LYS A 437 8.08 -12.92 -24.93
C LYS A 437 8.11 -11.40 -25.14
N HIS A 438 6.97 -10.72 -24.88
CA HIS A 438 6.78 -9.30 -25.19
C HIS A 438 6.79 -8.38 -23.97
N GLY A 439 6.82 -8.95 -22.76
CA GLY A 439 6.81 -8.17 -21.51
C GLY A 439 5.44 -7.55 -21.20
N TYR A 440 5.44 -6.29 -20.79
CA TYR A 440 4.28 -5.54 -20.32
C TYR A 440 3.21 -5.34 -21.42
N LEU A 441 1.96 -5.55 -21.03
CA LEU A 441 0.75 -5.28 -21.82
C LEU A 441 -0.25 -4.53 -20.91
N ALA A 442 -0.84 -3.44 -21.41
CA ALA A 442 -1.89 -2.71 -20.68
C ALA A 442 -3.16 -3.57 -20.59
N GLY A 443 -3.84 -3.55 -19.44
CA GLY A 443 -5.09 -4.27 -19.24
C GLY A 443 -4.93 -5.77 -19.00
N GLU A 444 -6.08 -6.45 -18.92
CA GLU A 444 -6.16 -7.88 -18.65
C GLU A 444 -6.14 -8.71 -19.94
N HIS A 445 -5.12 -9.51 -20.12
CA HIS A 445 -4.96 -10.44 -21.24
C HIS A 445 -4.62 -11.83 -20.73
N LEU A 446 -5.47 -12.80 -21.00
CA LEU A 446 -5.15 -14.21 -20.73
C LEU A 446 -4.08 -14.74 -21.68
N TYR A 447 -4.09 -14.28 -22.93
CA TYR A 447 -3.12 -14.60 -23.96
C TYR A 447 -2.59 -13.31 -24.59
N CYS A 448 -1.35 -13.37 -25.08
CA CYS A 448 -0.68 -12.22 -25.66
C CYS A 448 -1.20 -11.91 -27.08
N PRO A 449 -1.83 -10.73 -27.30
CA PRO A 449 -2.33 -10.36 -28.64
C PRO A 449 -1.22 -10.30 -29.70
N THR A 450 -0.02 -9.86 -29.33
CA THR A 450 1.12 -9.77 -30.25
C THR A 450 1.61 -11.16 -30.68
N CYS A 451 1.66 -12.13 -29.73
CA CYS A 451 1.98 -13.52 -30.06
C CYS A 451 0.92 -14.12 -31.00
N ASP A 452 -0.35 -13.89 -30.68
CA ASP A 452 -1.47 -14.40 -31.47
C ASP A 452 -1.43 -13.85 -32.91
N ASN A 453 -1.23 -12.54 -33.07
CA ASN A 453 -1.11 -11.89 -34.37
C ASN A 453 0.10 -12.43 -35.18
N THR A 454 1.23 -12.68 -34.53
CA THR A 454 2.40 -13.28 -35.15
C THR A 454 2.11 -14.68 -35.67
N GLU A 455 1.44 -15.51 -34.86
CA GLU A 455 1.07 -16.87 -35.21
C GLU A 455 0.01 -16.92 -36.34
N ILE A 456 -0.98 -16.02 -36.27
CA ILE A 456 -1.99 -15.87 -37.34
C ILE A 456 -1.32 -15.48 -38.67
N THR A 457 -0.39 -14.52 -38.61
CA THR A 457 0.36 -14.10 -39.83
C THR A 457 1.17 -15.24 -40.39
N ARG A 458 1.84 -16.02 -39.55
CA ARG A 458 2.59 -17.21 -39.99
C ARG A 458 1.68 -18.23 -40.66
N ARG A 459 0.55 -18.58 -40.02
CA ARG A 459 -0.41 -19.54 -40.60
C ARG A 459 -1.00 -19.09 -41.93
N ARG A 460 -1.28 -17.77 -42.06
CA ARG A 460 -1.70 -17.21 -43.34
C ARG A 460 -0.64 -17.37 -44.42
N ALA A 461 0.62 -17.11 -44.09
CA ALA A 461 1.72 -17.31 -45.02
C ALA A 461 1.86 -18.78 -45.43
N ASP A 462 1.81 -19.71 -44.47
CA ASP A 462 1.85 -21.16 -44.72
C ASP A 462 0.70 -21.61 -45.65
N MET A 463 -0.53 -21.07 -45.44
CA MET A 463 -1.70 -21.36 -46.29
C MET A 463 -1.50 -20.83 -47.74
N MET A 464 -0.99 -19.62 -47.89
CA MET A 464 -0.70 -19.02 -49.20
C MET A 464 0.42 -19.74 -49.95
N GLU A 465 1.41 -20.27 -49.22
CA GLU A 465 2.48 -21.10 -49.83
C GLU A 465 1.95 -22.46 -50.29
N ALA A 466 1.03 -23.05 -49.51
CA ALA A 466 0.42 -24.34 -49.84
C ALA A 466 -0.57 -24.25 -51.02
N ASP A 467 -1.35 -23.17 -51.10
CA ASP A 467 -2.28 -22.91 -52.21
C ASP A 467 -2.42 -21.40 -52.46
N PRO A 468 -1.66 -20.86 -53.44
CA PRO A 468 -1.64 -19.41 -53.73
C PRO A 468 -2.99 -18.83 -54.24
N GLU A 469 -3.89 -19.69 -54.74
CA GLU A 469 -5.20 -19.26 -55.27
C GLU A 469 -6.34 -19.45 -54.26
N ALA A 470 -6.07 -20.08 -53.12
CA ALA A 470 -7.08 -20.28 -52.10
C ALA A 470 -7.50 -18.98 -51.40
N ALA A 471 -8.80 -18.80 -51.21
CA ALA A 471 -9.31 -17.69 -50.39
C ALA A 471 -8.93 -17.91 -48.93
N LEU A 472 -8.19 -16.97 -48.34
CA LEU A 472 -7.84 -17.02 -46.92
C LEU A 472 -9.09 -16.86 -46.03
N PRO A 473 -9.23 -17.63 -44.95
CA PRO A 473 -10.31 -17.43 -44.01
C PRO A 473 -10.23 -16.03 -43.37
N GLU A 474 -11.38 -15.40 -43.20
CA GLU A 474 -11.48 -14.08 -42.57
C GLU A 474 -10.96 -14.14 -41.13
N LEU A 475 -11.27 -15.20 -40.40
CA LEU A 475 -10.86 -15.46 -39.01
C LEU A 475 -10.06 -16.78 -38.94
N ILE A 476 -8.87 -16.73 -38.33
CA ILE A 476 -8.08 -17.90 -37.95
C ILE A 476 -8.16 -18.07 -36.45
N GLU A 477 -8.84 -19.09 -36.00
CA GLU A 477 -8.86 -19.45 -34.57
C GLU A 477 -7.57 -20.17 -34.19
N LEU A 478 -6.97 -19.70 -33.10
CA LEU A 478 -5.78 -20.32 -32.51
C LEU A 478 -6.18 -21.25 -31.37
N PRO A 479 -5.79 -22.52 -31.39
CA PRO A 479 -6.00 -23.39 -30.24
C PRO A 479 -5.16 -22.92 -29.04
N ALA A 480 -5.66 -23.14 -27.83
CA ALA A 480 -5.07 -22.61 -26.59
C ALA A 480 -3.59 -23.01 -26.41
N GLU A 481 -3.22 -24.21 -26.84
CA GLU A 481 -1.84 -24.73 -26.78
C GLU A 481 -0.84 -24.00 -27.67
N SER A 482 -1.32 -23.30 -28.70
CA SER A 482 -0.47 -22.49 -29.60
C SER A 482 -0.35 -21.03 -29.15
N ARG A 483 -1.11 -20.62 -28.15
CA ARG A 483 -1.15 -19.25 -27.65
C ARG A 483 -0.20 -19.05 -26.48
N SER A 484 0.39 -17.86 -26.38
CA SER A 484 1.27 -17.50 -25.26
C SER A 484 0.45 -16.95 -24.10
N ALA A 485 0.31 -17.73 -23.03
CA ALA A 485 -0.37 -17.29 -21.81
C ALA A 485 0.37 -16.13 -21.15
N CYS A 486 -0.38 -15.16 -20.63
CA CYS A 486 0.13 -14.02 -19.88
C CYS A 486 -0.11 -14.18 -18.38
N GLU A 487 0.76 -13.58 -17.57
CA GLU A 487 0.49 -13.36 -16.15
C GLU A 487 -0.31 -12.07 -16.00
N VAL A 488 -1.50 -12.11 -15.40
CA VAL A 488 -2.29 -10.92 -15.06
C VAL A 488 -1.85 -10.40 -13.70
N TRP A 489 -1.49 -9.13 -13.63
CA TRP A 489 -0.95 -8.48 -12.44
C TRP A 489 -1.84 -7.34 -11.97
N THR A 490 -2.09 -7.27 -10.67
CA THR A 490 -2.71 -6.14 -9.99
C THR A 490 -2.32 -6.15 -8.51
N ARG A 491 -2.70 -5.11 -7.75
CA ARG A 491 -2.48 -5.13 -6.30
C ARG A 491 -3.39 -6.11 -5.59
N VAL A 492 -2.79 -6.94 -4.74
CA VAL A 492 -3.56 -7.79 -3.79
C VAL A 492 -4.26 -6.91 -2.77
N MET A 493 -3.45 -6.13 -2.06
CA MET A 493 -3.86 -5.14 -1.07
C MET A 493 -2.93 -3.92 -1.09
N GLY A 494 -1.63 -4.10 -1.07
CA GLY A 494 -0.64 -3.05 -1.00
C GLY A 494 0.50 -3.22 -1.99
N TYR A 495 0.79 -4.43 -2.42
CA TYR A 495 1.86 -4.79 -3.34
C TYR A 495 1.31 -5.56 -4.54
N TYR A 496 2.05 -5.53 -5.64
CA TYR A 496 1.69 -6.22 -6.88
C TYR A 496 2.05 -7.69 -6.82
N ARG A 497 1.16 -8.53 -7.38
CA ARG A 497 1.36 -9.97 -7.52
C ARG A 497 0.52 -10.49 -8.69
N PRO A 498 0.92 -11.58 -9.35
CA PRO A 498 0.06 -12.27 -10.31
C PRO A 498 -1.25 -12.71 -9.65
N VAL A 499 -2.38 -12.47 -10.32
CA VAL A 499 -3.72 -12.86 -9.83
C VAL A 499 -3.80 -14.38 -9.60
N SER A 500 -3.07 -15.17 -10.38
CA SER A 500 -2.96 -16.62 -10.21
C SER A 500 -2.49 -17.04 -8.80
N GLN A 501 -1.68 -16.19 -8.15
CA GLN A 501 -1.12 -16.43 -6.81
C GLN A 501 -1.99 -15.88 -5.66
N PHE A 502 -3.13 -15.27 -5.96
CA PHE A 502 -4.05 -14.78 -4.93
C PHE A 502 -4.68 -15.95 -4.18
N ASN A 503 -4.99 -15.78 -2.89
CA ASN A 503 -5.83 -16.74 -2.18
C ASN A 503 -7.27 -16.76 -2.73
N ALA A 504 -8.06 -17.78 -2.38
CA ALA A 504 -9.39 -17.98 -2.94
C ALA A 504 -10.32 -16.76 -2.75
N GLY A 505 -10.34 -16.17 -1.55
CA GLY A 505 -11.15 -14.98 -1.27
C GLY A 505 -10.70 -13.75 -2.06
N LYS A 506 -9.39 -13.56 -2.24
CA LYS A 506 -8.85 -12.46 -3.06
C LYS A 506 -9.08 -12.68 -4.56
N LYS A 507 -9.11 -13.91 -5.04
CA LYS A 507 -9.55 -14.22 -6.41
C LYS A 507 -11.03 -13.91 -6.61
N SER A 508 -11.87 -14.19 -5.61
CA SER A 508 -13.30 -13.86 -5.63
C SER A 508 -13.48 -12.33 -5.63
N GLU A 509 -12.82 -11.62 -4.73
CA GLU A 509 -12.82 -10.15 -4.69
C GLU A 509 -12.37 -9.53 -6.02
N TYR A 510 -11.30 -10.06 -6.63
CA TYR A 510 -10.80 -9.56 -7.91
C TYR A 510 -11.83 -9.68 -9.04
N ARG A 511 -12.56 -10.79 -9.09
CA ARG A 511 -13.62 -11.01 -10.11
C ARG A 511 -14.81 -10.05 -9.94
N GLU A 512 -15.05 -9.59 -8.73
CA GLU A 512 -16.14 -8.66 -8.39
C GLU A 512 -15.70 -7.18 -8.50
N ARG A 513 -14.39 -6.91 -8.69
CA ARG A 513 -13.89 -5.54 -8.79
C ARG A 513 -14.50 -4.81 -9.96
N ASN A 514 -15.15 -3.69 -9.68
CA ASN A 514 -15.50 -2.70 -10.69
C ASN A 514 -14.30 -1.77 -10.86
N ALA A 515 -13.65 -1.84 -12.03
CA ALA A 515 -12.52 -0.98 -12.38
C ALA A 515 -13.02 0.15 -13.28
N PHE A 516 -12.54 1.36 -13.03
CA PHE A 516 -12.81 2.50 -13.90
C PHE A 516 -12.23 2.28 -15.29
N ASP A 517 -12.98 2.66 -16.31
CA ASP A 517 -12.44 2.83 -17.66
C ASP A 517 -11.44 3.99 -17.66
N ALA A 518 -10.23 3.75 -18.17
CA ALA A 518 -9.16 4.73 -18.11
C ALA A 518 -9.46 6.00 -18.92
N GLN A 519 -10.19 5.88 -20.04
CA GLN A 519 -10.55 7.01 -20.89
C GLN A 519 -11.73 7.81 -20.30
N GLU A 520 -12.70 7.12 -19.71
CA GLU A 520 -13.81 7.75 -19.02
C GLU A 520 -13.31 8.52 -17.79
N LEU A 521 -12.38 7.92 -17.05
CA LEU A 521 -11.71 8.56 -15.92
C LEU A 521 -11.06 9.88 -16.33
N VAL A 522 -10.34 9.89 -17.47
CA VAL A 522 -9.72 11.12 -17.99
C VAL A 522 -10.77 12.18 -18.36
N ARG A 523 -11.87 11.79 -18.97
CA ARG A 523 -12.96 12.73 -19.31
C ARG A 523 -13.61 13.36 -18.09
N THR A 524 -13.76 12.61 -17.01
CA THR A 524 -14.33 13.09 -15.74
C THR A 524 -13.40 14.09 -15.04
N ILE A 525 -12.10 14.01 -15.29
CA ILE A 525 -11.08 14.84 -14.65
C ILE A 525 -10.85 16.18 -15.40
N VAL A 526 -11.11 16.22 -16.68
CA VAL A 526 -10.99 17.46 -17.50
C VAL A 526 -12.13 18.41 -17.17
#